data_48facc4eeaeb0ddedcb8e2798c195524
#
_entry.id   48facc4eeaeb0ddedcb8e2798c195524
#
_cell.length_a   1.000
_cell.length_b   1.000
_cell.length_c   1.000
_cell.angle_alpha   90.00
_cell.angle_beta   90.00
_cell.angle_gamma   90.00
#
_symmetry.space_group_name_H-M   'P 1'
#
loop_
_entity.id
_entity.type
_entity.pdbx_description
1 polymer ?
#
loop_
_entity_poly.entity_id
_entity_poly.type
_entity_poly.pdbx_seq_one_letter_code
_entity_poly.pdbx_strand_id
1 'polypeptide(L)'
;MFERLIQFAIEQRIIVLLAVLLMAGVGVASYQKLPIDAVPDITNVQVQINSAAPGFSPLETEQRITFPIETAMAGLPGLQQTRSLSRSGLSQVTVIFKDGTDLFFARQLVNERLQVAREQLPVGIETAMGPISTGLGEIFLWTVEAEEGARKDDGTPYTPTDLRVIQDWIIK
;
A
#
# COMPACT_ATOMS: atom_id res chain seq x y z
N MET A 1 42.02 16.35 33.01
CA MET A 1 41.35 16.58 31.71
C MET A 1 40.26 17.62 31.81
N PHE A 2 39.33 17.51 32.71
CA PHE A 2 38.21 18.47 32.90
C PHE A 2 38.64 19.91 33.17
N GLU A 3 39.67 20.13 34.03
CA GLU A 3 40.16 21.47 34.31
C GLU A 3 40.67 22.21 33.10
N ARG A 4 41.37 21.54 32.16
CA ARG A 4 41.82 22.15 30.90
C ARG A 4 40.70 22.52 29.97
N LEU A 5 39.62 21.73 29.97
CA LEU A 5 38.43 21.96 29.17
C LEU A 5 37.65 23.17 29.69
N ILE A 6 37.56 23.30 31.02
CA ILE A 6 36.92 24.44 31.67
C ILE A 6 37.73 25.71 31.43
N GLN A 7 39.07 25.61 31.58
CA GLN A 7 39.96 26.75 31.36
C GLN A 7 39.90 27.24 29.93
N PHE A 8 39.93 26.32 28.95
CA PHE A 8 39.72 26.64 27.52
C PHE A 8 38.38 27.31 27.26
N ALA A 9 37.31 26.83 27.87
CA ALA A 9 35.98 27.41 27.71
C ALA A 9 35.86 28.84 28.24
N ILE A 10 36.57 29.13 29.33
CA ILE A 10 36.60 30.48 29.95
C ILE A 10 37.47 31.42 29.13
N GLU A 11 38.63 30.98 28.66
CA GLU A 11 39.58 31.78 27.87
C GLU A 11 39.04 32.05 26.45
N GLN A 12 38.41 31.06 25.81
CA GLN A 12 37.93 31.14 24.43
C GLN A 12 36.39 31.15 24.33
N ARG A 13 35.77 31.99 25.16
CA ARG A 13 34.30 32.10 25.28
C ARG A 13 33.57 32.30 23.95
N ILE A 14 34.18 33.06 23.00
CA ILE A 14 33.56 33.34 21.71
C ILE A 14 33.53 32.07 20.84
N ILE A 15 34.61 31.27 20.86
CA ILE A 15 34.67 30.01 20.12
C ILE A 15 33.66 29.01 20.66
N VAL A 16 33.53 28.93 21.98
CA VAL A 16 32.55 28.03 22.61
C VAL A 16 31.12 28.47 22.29
N LEU A 17 30.81 29.77 22.33
CA LEU A 17 29.49 30.28 21.92
C LEU A 17 29.17 29.98 20.46
N LEU A 18 30.13 30.15 19.54
CA LEU A 18 29.97 29.84 18.15
C LEU A 18 29.74 28.33 17.93
N ALA A 19 30.49 27.48 18.63
CA ALA A 19 30.32 26.02 18.57
C ALA A 19 28.94 25.58 19.06
N VAL A 20 28.46 26.17 20.17
CA VAL A 20 27.11 25.88 20.69
C VAL A 20 26.02 26.34 19.73
N LEU A 21 26.16 27.55 19.14
CA LEU A 21 25.23 28.06 18.14
C LEU A 21 25.18 27.17 16.88
N LEU A 22 26.35 26.72 16.43
CA LEU A 22 26.46 25.84 15.27
C LEU A 22 25.80 24.47 15.57
N MET A 23 26.07 23.92 16.75
CA MET A 23 25.46 22.66 17.19
C MET A 23 23.95 22.79 17.33
N ALA A 24 23.45 23.88 17.90
CA ALA A 24 22.02 24.16 17.98
C ALA A 24 21.39 24.30 16.58
N GLY A 25 22.06 25.00 15.66
CA GLY A 25 21.60 25.13 14.26
C GLY A 25 21.50 23.77 13.54
N VAL A 26 22.52 22.92 13.69
CA VAL A 26 22.49 21.54 13.14
C VAL A 26 21.39 20.72 13.79
N GLY A 27 21.20 20.86 15.10
CA GLY A 27 20.12 20.18 15.84
C GLY A 27 18.73 20.54 15.33
N VAL A 28 18.48 21.83 15.12
CA VAL A 28 17.19 22.32 14.57
C VAL A 28 17.00 21.84 13.14
N ALA A 29 18.04 21.91 12.30
CA ALA A 29 17.96 21.43 10.92
C ALA A 29 17.71 19.92 10.84
N SER A 30 18.30 19.14 11.75
CA SER A 30 18.10 17.71 11.86
C SER A 30 16.69 17.37 12.35
N TYR A 31 16.19 18.14 13.32
CA TYR A 31 14.82 17.98 13.84
C TYR A 31 13.75 18.22 12.75
N GLN A 32 13.94 19.26 11.92
CA GLN A 32 13.01 19.54 10.81
C GLN A 32 13.02 18.47 9.71
N LYS A 33 14.08 17.67 9.61
CA LYS A 33 14.19 16.56 8.66
C LYS A 33 13.74 15.21 9.24
N LEU A 34 13.37 15.18 10.52
CA LEU A 34 12.90 13.96 11.15
C LEU A 34 11.52 13.62 10.57
N PRO A 35 11.36 12.48 9.89
CA PRO A 35 10.04 12.01 9.49
C PRO A 35 9.27 11.66 10.78
N ILE A 36 8.22 12.41 11.05
CA ILE A 36 7.32 12.14 12.17
C ILE A 36 6.18 11.29 11.61
N ASP A 37 6.39 10.00 11.52
CA ASP A 37 5.30 9.06 11.26
C ASP A 37 4.58 8.79 12.58
N ALA A 38 3.35 9.26 12.69
CA ALA A 38 2.50 9.04 13.87
C ALA A 38 2.26 7.53 14.13
N VAL A 39 2.33 6.73 13.07
CA VAL A 39 2.29 5.27 13.11
C VAL A 39 3.41 4.76 12.19
N PRO A 40 4.36 3.96 12.70
CA PRO A 40 5.38 3.38 11.84
C PRO A 40 4.71 2.53 10.76
N ASP A 41 5.11 2.73 9.51
CA ASP A 41 4.63 1.89 8.41
C ASP A 41 5.27 0.50 8.56
N ILE A 42 4.52 -0.40 9.18
CA ILE A 42 4.89 -1.82 9.34
C ILE A 42 4.39 -2.67 8.18
N THR A 43 3.94 -2.05 7.09
CA THR A 43 3.44 -2.76 5.93
C THR A 43 4.61 -3.39 5.19
N ASN A 44 4.57 -4.70 5.07
CA ASN A 44 5.54 -5.43 4.24
C ASN A 44 5.43 -4.97 2.78
N VAL A 45 6.54 -5.03 2.06
CA VAL A 45 6.53 -4.84 0.60
C VAL A 45 5.73 -5.98 -0.02
N GLN A 46 4.51 -5.68 -0.46
CA GLN A 46 3.60 -6.69 -1.00
C GLN A 46 2.97 -6.26 -2.32
N VAL A 47 2.73 -7.24 -3.16
CA VAL A 47 2.02 -7.08 -4.43
C VAL A 47 0.82 -8.03 -4.43
N GLN A 48 -0.36 -7.47 -4.61
CA GLN A 48 -1.60 -8.23 -4.67
C GLN A 48 -2.00 -8.48 -6.12
N ILE A 49 -2.42 -9.70 -6.41
CA ILE A 49 -2.95 -10.12 -7.71
C ILE A 49 -4.38 -10.56 -7.48
N ASN A 50 -5.31 -9.96 -8.18
CA ASN A 50 -6.73 -10.27 -8.13
C ASN A 50 -7.19 -10.87 -9.46
N SER A 51 -7.90 -11.99 -9.41
CA SER A 51 -8.45 -12.65 -10.59
C SER A 51 -9.95 -12.86 -10.42
N ALA A 52 -10.73 -12.32 -11.34
CA ALA A 52 -12.17 -12.59 -11.40
C ALA A 52 -12.43 -13.94 -12.08
N ALA A 53 -13.17 -14.80 -11.39
CA ALA A 53 -13.45 -16.19 -11.81
C ALA A 53 -14.96 -16.48 -11.75
N PRO A 54 -15.80 -15.77 -12.49
CA PRO A 54 -17.24 -15.95 -12.41
C PRO A 54 -17.65 -17.39 -12.75
N GLY A 55 -18.50 -17.98 -11.91
CA GLY A 55 -19.01 -19.34 -12.10
C GLY A 55 -18.13 -20.45 -11.52
N PHE A 56 -16.92 -20.16 -11.06
CA PHE A 56 -16.06 -21.16 -10.43
C PHE A 56 -16.37 -21.31 -8.93
N SER A 57 -16.40 -22.55 -8.46
CA SER A 57 -16.42 -22.86 -7.03
C SER A 57 -15.07 -22.51 -6.37
N PRO A 58 -14.98 -22.38 -5.05
CA PRO A 58 -13.72 -22.09 -4.38
C PRO A 58 -12.60 -23.09 -4.71
N LEU A 59 -12.92 -24.38 -4.79
CA LEU A 59 -11.97 -25.43 -5.11
C LEU A 59 -11.47 -25.34 -6.56
N GLU A 60 -12.36 -25.08 -7.51
CA GLU A 60 -11.98 -24.89 -8.91
C GLU A 60 -11.16 -23.61 -9.09
N THR A 61 -11.51 -22.53 -8.38
CA THR A 61 -10.75 -21.28 -8.35
C THR A 61 -9.33 -21.54 -7.85
N GLU A 62 -9.19 -22.30 -6.78
CA GLU A 62 -7.88 -22.67 -6.23
C GLU A 62 -7.06 -23.47 -7.22
N GLN A 63 -7.61 -24.55 -7.77
CA GLN A 63 -6.87 -25.48 -8.62
C GLN A 63 -6.52 -24.89 -9.98
N ARG A 64 -7.41 -24.10 -10.58
CA ARG A 64 -7.26 -23.63 -11.96
C ARG A 64 -6.72 -22.21 -12.10
N ILE A 65 -6.78 -21.41 -11.02
CA ILE A 65 -6.40 -20.01 -11.08
C ILE A 65 -5.35 -19.69 -10.01
N THR A 66 -5.64 -19.95 -8.75
CA THR A 66 -4.75 -19.59 -7.64
C THR A 66 -3.43 -20.35 -7.72
N PHE A 67 -3.49 -21.67 -7.83
CA PHE A 67 -2.30 -22.53 -7.87
C PHE A 67 -1.36 -22.26 -9.05
N PRO A 68 -1.82 -22.08 -10.30
CA PRO A 68 -0.96 -21.66 -11.40
C PRO A 68 -0.29 -20.32 -11.16
N ILE A 69 -0.99 -19.34 -10.59
CA ILE A 69 -0.42 -18.02 -10.26
C ILE A 69 0.63 -18.15 -9.15
N GLU A 70 0.35 -18.87 -8.07
CA GLU A 70 1.32 -19.12 -7.00
C GLU A 70 2.58 -19.81 -7.52
N THR A 71 2.40 -20.81 -8.37
CA THR A 71 3.52 -21.55 -8.98
C THR A 71 4.38 -20.63 -9.84
N ALA A 72 3.78 -19.73 -10.60
CA ALA A 72 4.50 -18.76 -11.42
C ALA A 72 5.26 -17.73 -10.58
N MET A 73 4.76 -17.40 -9.38
CA MET A 73 5.43 -16.47 -8.45
C MET A 73 6.54 -17.14 -7.65
N ALA A 74 6.59 -18.47 -7.61
CA ALA A 74 7.63 -19.19 -6.91
C ALA A 74 9.03 -18.86 -7.47
N GLY A 75 10.00 -18.67 -6.58
CA GLY A 75 11.39 -18.39 -6.97
C GLY A 75 11.68 -16.95 -7.39
N LEU A 76 10.78 -16.00 -7.18
CA LEU A 76 11.05 -14.59 -7.39
C LEU A 76 12.18 -14.10 -6.46
N PRO A 77 13.13 -13.27 -6.96
CA PRO A 77 14.17 -12.68 -6.13
C PRO A 77 13.56 -11.84 -5.01
N GLY A 78 14.04 -12.03 -3.80
CA GLY A 78 13.54 -11.31 -2.63
C GLY A 78 12.17 -11.77 -2.12
N LEU A 79 11.56 -12.79 -2.69
CA LEU A 79 10.33 -13.37 -2.19
C LEU A 79 10.53 -13.88 -0.76
N GLN A 80 9.64 -13.46 0.14
CA GLN A 80 9.59 -13.94 1.51
C GLN A 80 8.51 -15.02 1.65
N GLN A 81 7.31 -14.73 1.13
CA GLN A 81 6.15 -15.60 1.29
C GLN A 81 5.07 -15.25 0.27
N THR A 82 4.28 -16.23 -0.13
CA THR A 82 3.05 -16.05 -0.90
C THR A 82 1.86 -16.48 -0.05
N ARG A 83 0.80 -15.69 -0.06
CA ARG A 83 -0.49 -16.00 0.58
C ARG A 83 -1.58 -15.90 -0.46
N SER A 84 -2.57 -16.77 -0.38
CA SER A 84 -3.70 -16.74 -1.28
C SER A 84 -5.02 -16.90 -0.57
N LEU A 85 -6.06 -16.45 -1.23
CA LEU A 85 -7.44 -16.60 -0.82
C LEU A 85 -8.28 -16.95 -2.05
N SER A 86 -8.88 -18.15 -2.04
CA SER A 86 -9.78 -18.63 -3.08
C SER A 86 -11.21 -18.61 -2.57
N ARG A 87 -12.07 -17.86 -3.24
CA ARG A 87 -13.51 -17.79 -2.97
C ARG A 87 -14.29 -18.09 -4.23
N SER A 88 -15.60 -18.29 -4.10
CA SER A 88 -16.47 -18.41 -5.26
C SER A 88 -16.35 -17.15 -6.14
N GLY A 89 -15.89 -17.32 -7.36
CA GLY A 89 -15.75 -16.25 -8.34
C GLY A 89 -14.55 -15.31 -8.14
N LEU A 90 -13.65 -15.55 -7.16
CA LEU A 90 -12.52 -14.67 -6.86
C LEU A 90 -11.29 -15.44 -6.40
N SER A 91 -10.15 -15.16 -7.03
CA SER A 91 -8.82 -15.52 -6.52
C SER A 91 -8.02 -14.28 -6.19
N GLN A 92 -7.40 -14.27 -5.03
CA GLN A 92 -6.50 -13.24 -4.57
C GLN A 92 -5.19 -13.87 -4.13
N VAL A 93 -4.10 -13.47 -4.78
CA VAL A 93 -2.75 -13.92 -4.44
C VAL A 93 -1.93 -12.72 -4.00
N THR A 94 -1.38 -12.76 -2.79
CA THR A 94 -0.54 -11.73 -2.22
C THR A 94 0.89 -12.23 -2.15
N VAL A 95 1.78 -11.57 -2.87
CA VAL A 95 3.21 -11.85 -2.93
C VAL A 95 3.92 -10.90 -1.99
N ILE A 96 4.57 -11.41 -0.95
CA ILE A 96 5.24 -10.64 0.09
C ILE A 96 6.75 -10.76 -0.12
N PHE A 97 7.42 -9.63 -0.20
CA PHE A 97 8.86 -9.52 -0.39
C PHE A 97 9.56 -9.18 0.93
N LYS A 98 10.87 -9.41 0.98
CA LYS A 98 11.71 -9.04 2.12
C LYS A 98 11.74 -7.53 2.30
N ASP A 99 11.86 -7.10 3.54
CA ASP A 99 12.00 -5.70 3.87
C ASP A 99 13.18 -5.05 3.12
N GLY A 100 12.98 -3.80 2.69
CA GLY A 100 13.98 -3.07 1.90
C GLY A 100 13.96 -3.39 0.41
N THR A 101 13.10 -4.29 -0.08
CA THR A 101 12.89 -4.48 -1.51
C THR A 101 12.17 -3.26 -2.10
N ASP A 102 12.64 -2.75 -3.23
CA ASP A 102 11.93 -1.67 -3.93
C ASP A 102 10.57 -2.17 -4.44
N LEU A 103 9.51 -1.43 -4.10
CA LEU A 103 8.14 -1.81 -4.44
C LEU A 103 7.88 -1.83 -5.95
N PHE A 104 8.45 -0.88 -6.69
CA PHE A 104 8.25 -0.82 -8.14
C PHE A 104 8.99 -1.97 -8.83
N PHE A 105 10.18 -2.30 -8.37
CA PHE A 105 10.93 -3.46 -8.84
C PHE A 105 10.16 -4.77 -8.54
N ALA A 106 9.62 -4.93 -7.33
CA ALA A 106 8.80 -6.08 -6.97
C ALA A 106 7.57 -6.21 -7.90
N ARG A 107 6.88 -5.11 -8.16
CA ARG A 107 5.73 -5.08 -9.08
C ARG A 107 6.11 -5.43 -10.51
N GLN A 108 7.26 -4.98 -11.00
CA GLN A 108 7.76 -5.33 -12.32
C GLN A 108 7.99 -6.85 -12.43
N LEU A 109 8.69 -7.45 -11.47
CA LEU A 109 8.94 -8.88 -11.44
C LEU A 109 7.64 -9.70 -11.41
N VAL A 110 6.69 -9.28 -10.56
CA VAL A 110 5.37 -9.92 -10.49
C VAL A 110 4.63 -9.79 -11.82
N ASN A 111 4.68 -8.61 -12.47
CA ASN A 111 4.03 -8.42 -13.76
C ASN A 111 4.60 -9.35 -14.85
N GLU A 112 5.92 -9.48 -14.93
CA GLU A 112 6.58 -10.37 -15.87
C GLU A 112 6.14 -11.83 -15.69
N ARG A 113 6.12 -12.30 -14.43
CA ARG A 113 5.65 -13.64 -14.12
C ARG A 113 4.16 -13.83 -14.35
N LEU A 114 3.36 -12.81 -14.09
CA LEU A 114 1.93 -12.84 -14.31
C LEU A 114 1.57 -12.96 -15.79
N GLN A 115 2.34 -12.36 -16.71
CA GLN A 115 2.13 -12.55 -18.14
C GLN A 115 2.29 -14.03 -18.54
N VAL A 116 3.32 -14.71 -18.02
CA VAL A 116 3.51 -16.15 -18.25
C VAL A 116 2.38 -16.98 -17.63
N ALA A 117 1.96 -16.62 -16.42
CA ALA A 117 0.87 -17.33 -15.75
C ALA A 117 -0.46 -17.21 -16.50
N ARG A 118 -0.75 -16.07 -17.14
CA ARG A 118 -1.98 -15.83 -17.90
C ARG A 118 -2.19 -16.82 -19.03
N GLU A 119 -1.11 -17.30 -19.65
CA GLU A 119 -1.19 -18.30 -20.74
C GLU A 119 -1.69 -19.66 -20.23
N GLN A 120 -1.56 -19.91 -18.93
CA GLN A 120 -1.98 -21.17 -18.29
C GLN A 120 -3.38 -21.08 -17.67
N LEU A 121 -3.96 -19.88 -17.60
CA LEU A 121 -5.27 -19.68 -17.01
C LEU A 121 -6.39 -20.02 -18.00
N PRO A 122 -7.57 -20.43 -17.51
CA PRO A 122 -8.74 -20.64 -18.34
C PRO A 122 -9.14 -19.38 -19.12
N VAL A 123 -9.66 -19.56 -20.31
CA VAL A 123 -10.15 -18.46 -21.17
C VAL A 123 -11.26 -17.68 -20.44
N GLY A 124 -11.18 -16.36 -20.47
CA GLY A 124 -12.18 -15.47 -19.86
C GLY A 124 -11.87 -15.07 -18.42
N ILE A 125 -10.73 -15.51 -17.86
CA ILE A 125 -10.29 -15.06 -16.53
C ILE A 125 -9.52 -13.74 -16.66
N GLU A 126 -10.07 -12.68 -16.05
CA GLU A 126 -9.40 -11.40 -15.95
C GLU A 126 -8.53 -11.36 -14.70
N THR A 127 -7.23 -11.19 -14.89
CA THR A 127 -6.25 -11.11 -13.81
C THR A 127 -5.51 -9.78 -13.88
N ALA A 128 -5.51 -9.05 -12.77
CA ALA A 128 -4.85 -7.77 -12.65
C ALA A 128 -4.08 -7.66 -11.33
N MET A 129 -3.00 -6.88 -11.35
CA MET A 129 -2.37 -6.47 -10.10
C MET A 129 -3.23 -5.43 -9.40
N GLY A 130 -3.40 -5.58 -8.10
CA GLY A 130 -4.02 -4.59 -7.24
C GLY A 130 -3.24 -3.27 -7.22
N PRO A 131 -3.88 -2.18 -6.79
CA PRO A 131 -3.22 -0.91 -6.55
C PRO A 131 -2.13 -1.07 -5.48
N ILE A 132 -1.24 -0.09 -5.42
CA ILE A 132 -0.28 0.01 -4.31
C ILE A 132 -1.12 0.35 -3.07
N SER A 133 -1.23 -0.62 -2.17
CA SER A 133 -1.92 -0.44 -0.90
C SER A 133 -0.95 -0.72 0.25
N THR A 134 -0.90 0.18 1.18
CA THR A 134 -0.28 -0.04 2.50
C THR A 134 -1.39 -0.36 3.50
N GLY A 135 -1.04 -0.86 4.68
CA GLY A 135 -2.02 -1.06 5.76
C GLY A 135 -2.75 0.23 6.17
N LEU A 136 -2.21 1.39 5.77
CA LEU A 136 -2.78 2.72 5.94
C LEU A 136 -3.43 3.26 4.65
N GLY A 137 -3.55 2.44 3.61
CA GLY A 137 -4.03 2.87 2.29
C GLY A 137 -5.51 3.27 2.23
N GLU A 138 -6.30 2.80 3.18
CA GLU A 138 -7.71 3.18 3.34
C GLU A 138 -7.86 4.15 4.52
N ILE A 139 -7.43 5.39 4.34
CA ILE A 139 -7.44 6.42 5.39
C ILE A 139 -8.72 7.24 5.42
N PHE A 140 -9.57 7.11 4.42
CA PHE A 140 -10.80 7.87 4.31
C PHE A 140 -11.94 7.02 3.76
N LEU A 141 -12.99 6.85 4.55
CA LEU A 141 -14.25 6.24 4.16
C LEU A 141 -15.34 7.30 4.26
N TRP A 142 -16.18 7.39 3.24
CA TRP A 142 -17.29 8.32 3.18
C TRP A 142 -18.53 7.63 2.61
N THR A 143 -19.69 8.05 3.07
CA THR A 143 -20.98 7.55 2.62
C THR A 143 -21.74 8.65 1.88
N VAL A 144 -22.48 8.27 0.86
CA VAL A 144 -23.42 9.16 0.16
C VAL A 144 -24.82 8.83 0.63
N GLU A 145 -25.45 9.78 1.29
CA GLU A 145 -26.80 9.65 1.80
C GLU A 145 -27.65 10.80 1.28
N ALA A 146 -28.92 10.54 1.02
CA ALA A 146 -29.86 11.60 0.70
C ALA A 146 -30.26 12.33 1.99
N GLU A 147 -30.32 13.65 1.95
CA GLU A 147 -30.85 14.44 3.06
C GLU A 147 -32.33 14.06 3.32
N GLU A 148 -32.74 14.12 4.58
CA GLU A 148 -34.09 13.74 4.96
C GLU A 148 -35.14 14.58 4.22
N GLY A 149 -36.00 13.91 3.46
CA GLY A 149 -37.00 14.56 2.60
C GLY A 149 -36.52 14.98 1.18
N ALA A 150 -35.24 14.73 0.84
CA ALA A 150 -34.75 14.99 -0.52
C ALA A 150 -35.46 14.13 -1.56
N ARG A 151 -35.82 14.79 -2.68
CA ARG A 151 -36.51 14.14 -3.79
C ARG A 151 -35.82 14.48 -5.11
N LYS A 152 -35.93 13.56 -6.06
CA LYS A 152 -35.49 13.78 -7.44
C LYS A 152 -36.42 14.79 -8.14
N ASP A 153 -36.01 15.26 -9.29
CA ASP A 153 -36.78 16.22 -10.11
C ASP A 153 -38.17 15.67 -10.49
N ASP A 154 -38.34 14.35 -10.53
CA ASP A 154 -39.61 13.67 -10.77
C ASP A 154 -40.48 13.53 -9.51
N GLY A 155 -40.04 14.05 -8.36
CA GLY A 155 -40.73 14.02 -7.08
C GLY A 155 -40.58 12.69 -6.31
N THR A 156 -39.87 11.70 -6.84
CA THR A 156 -39.63 10.41 -6.15
C THR A 156 -38.46 10.49 -5.18
N PRO A 157 -38.43 9.69 -4.10
CA PRO A 157 -37.29 9.65 -3.20
C PRO A 157 -36.07 9.01 -3.86
N TYR A 158 -34.85 9.39 -3.46
CA TYR A 158 -33.64 8.76 -3.90
C TYR A 158 -33.58 7.30 -3.43
N THR A 159 -33.29 6.39 -4.37
CA THR A 159 -33.05 4.98 -4.06
C THR A 159 -31.54 4.73 -3.83
N PRO A 160 -31.16 3.62 -3.17
CA PRO A 160 -29.75 3.23 -3.05
C PRO A 160 -29.02 3.13 -4.42
N THR A 161 -29.75 2.75 -5.47
CA THR A 161 -29.21 2.71 -6.85
C THR A 161 -28.91 4.09 -7.38
N ASP A 162 -29.78 5.06 -7.17
CA ASP A 162 -29.56 6.45 -7.58
C ASP A 162 -28.34 7.04 -6.86
N LEU A 163 -28.22 6.81 -5.54
CA LEU A 163 -27.08 7.27 -4.75
C LEU A 163 -25.76 6.65 -5.23
N ARG A 164 -25.78 5.38 -5.60
CA ARG A 164 -24.62 4.71 -6.18
C ARG A 164 -24.23 5.32 -7.54
N VAL A 165 -25.18 5.62 -8.39
CA VAL A 165 -24.92 6.29 -9.68
C VAL A 165 -24.30 7.67 -9.45
N ILE A 166 -24.82 8.45 -8.49
CA ILE A 166 -24.24 9.75 -8.11
C ILE A 166 -22.81 9.59 -7.61
N GLN A 167 -22.57 8.61 -6.77
CA GLN A 167 -21.24 8.31 -6.26
C GLN A 167 -20.27 7.95 -7.39
N ASP A 168 -20.65 7.06 -8.29
CA ASP A 168 -19.76 6.50 -9.31
C ASP A 168 -19.49 7.48 -10.47
N TRP A 169 -20.41 8.39 -10.78
CA TRP A 169 -20.33 9.26 -11.95
C TRP A 169 -20.12 10.74 -11.65
N ILE A 170 -20.48 11.21 -10.45
CA ILE A 170 -20.42 12.63 -10.12
C ILE A 170 -19.32 12.93 -9.08
N ILE A 171 -19.17 12.06 -8.08
CA ILE A 171 -18.31 12.32 -6.92
C ILE A 171 -16.92 11.66 -7.05
N LYS A 172 -16.80 10.60 -7.80
CA LYS A 172 -15.57 9.80 -7.96
C LYS A 172 -14.44 10.55 -8.65
#